data_ace3c188db5aeadba34ebee1ba8a6442
#
_entry.id   ace3c188db5aeadba34ebee1ba8a6442
#
_cell.length_a   1.000
_cell.length_b   1.000
_cell.length_c   1.000
_cell.angle_alpha   90.00
_cell.angle_beta   90.00
_cell.angle_gamma   90.00
#
_symmetry.space_group_name_H-M   'P 1'
#
loop_
_entity.id
_entity.type
_entity.pdbx_description
1 polymer ?
#
loop_
_entity_poly.entity_id
_entity_poly.type
_entity_poly.pdbx_seq_one_letter_code
_entity_poly.pdbx_strand_id
1 'polypeptide(L)'
;MRTQHQVVNQVEQQLQLLFSRCPELSGFSVRGDADELFVSDVGIAPRLSPEQYGEIYQDIALTLSELLEERPEAGELLRGRTFARTLH
;
A
#
# COMPACT_ATOMS: atom_id res chain seq x y z
N MET A 1 6.88 7.86 22.60
CA MET A 1 5.49 7.76 22.30
C MET A 1 5.20 6.50 21.55
N ARG A 2 4.31 5.74 22.12
CA ARG A 2 3.99 4.39 21.59
C ARG A 2 3.14 4.40 20.34
N THR A 3 2.50 5.53 20.08
CA THR A 3 1.54 5.63 18.98
C THR A 3 2.18 5.39 17.63
N GLN A 4 3.41 5.89 17.42
CA GLN A 4 4.09 5.69 16.14
C GLN A 4 4.43 4.23 15.88
N HIS A 5 4.86 3.51 16.92
CA HIS A 5 5.16 2.08 16.77
C HIS A 5 3.91 1.29 16.40
N GLN A 6 2.78 1.61 17.01
CA GLN A 6 1.54 0.93 16.70
C GLN A 6 1.10 1.19 15.26
N VAL A 7 1.25 2.43 14.81
CA VAL A 7 0.88 2.79 13.45
C VAL A 7 1.79 2.09 12.45
N VAL A 8 3.10 2.09 12.69
CA VAL A 8 4.05 1.40 11.81
C VAL A 8 3.73 -0.09 11.71
N ASN A 9 3.48 -0.73 12.85
CA ASN A 9 3.14 -2.16 12.87
C ASN A 9 1.85 -2.44 12.12
N GLN A 10 0.85 -1.59 12.27
CA GLN A 10 -0.42 -1.76 11.60
C GLN A 10 -0.27 -1.59 10.08
N VAL A 11 0.50 -0.60 9.66
CA VAL A 11 0.80 -0.40 8.25
C VAL A 11 1.49 -1.63 7.67
N GLU A 12 2.51 -2.13 8.35
CA GLU A 12 3.23 -3.31 7.88
C GLU A 12 2.33 -4.54 7.79
N GLN A 13 1.49 -4.76 8.78
CA GLN A 13 0.57 -5.89 8.77
C GLN A 13 -0.42 -5.81 7.62
N GLN A 14 -0.99 -4.64 7.41
CA GLN A 14 -1.96 -4.46 6.32
C GLN A 14 -1.30 -4.64 4.95
N LEU A 15 -0.08 -4.15 4.80
CA LEU A 15 0.64 -4.31 3.54
C LEU A 15 1.04 -5.76 3.30
N GLN A 16 1.43 -6.50 4.34
CA GLN A 16 1.70 -7.92 4.22
C GLN A 16 0.46 -8.69 3.78
N LEU A 17 -0.69 -8.34 4.34
CA LEU A 17 -1.95 -8.96 3.93
C LEU A 17 -2.28 -8.65 2.48
N LEU A 18 -2.04 -7.40 2.07
CA LEU A 18 -2.24 -7.00 0.68
C LEU A 18 -1.37 -7.82 -0.26
N PHE A 19 -0.07 -7.93 0.04
CA PHE A 19 0.84 -8.73 -0.78
C PHE A 19 0.46 -10.21 -0.81
N SER A 20 -0.10 -10.72 0.29
CA SER A 20 -0.58 -12.10 0.33
C SER A 20 -1.79 -12.31 -0.55
N ARG A 21 -2.70 -11.33 -0.62
CA ARG A 21 -3.87 -11.41 -1.47
C ARG A 21 -3.57 -11.22 -2.95
N CYS A 22 -2.49 -10.49 -3.23
CA CYS A 22 -2.11 -10.15 -4.60
C CYS A 22 -0.72 -10.71 -4.90
N PRO A 23 -0.62 -12.02 -5.19
CA PRO A 23 0.68 -12.65 -5.43
C PRO A 23 1.43 -12.08 -6.63
N GLU A 24 0.71 -11.45 -7.57
CA GLU A 24 1.31 -10.82 -8.75
C GLU A 24 1.90 -9.44 -8.47
N LEU A 25 1.59 -8.87 -7.32
CA LEU A 25 2.07 -7.54 -6.95
C LEU A 25 3.46 -7.65 -6.33
N SER A 26 4.43 -6.96 -6.92
CA SER A 26 5.81 -6.96 -6.40
C SER A 26 6.11 -5.73 -5.56
N GLY A 27 5.44 -4.62 -5.81
CA GLY A 27 5.66 -3.41 -5.04
C GLY A 27 4.89 -2.24 -5.60
N PHE A 28 4.92 -1.14 -4.88
CA PHE A 28 4.30 0.11 -5.31
C PHE A 28 4.88 1.26 -4.51
N SER A 29 4.68 2.48 -4.99
CA SER A 29 5.08 3.69 -4.30
C SER A 29 3.86 4.50 -3.91
N VAL A 30 3.96 5.23 -2.80
CA VAL A 30 2.93 6.18 -2.38
C VAL A 30 3.49 7.58 -2.52
N ARG A 31 2.78 8.40 -3.25
CA ARG A 31 3.17 9.80 -3.48
C ARG A 31 2.02 10.70 -3.15
N GLY A 32 2.30 11.98 -2.99
CA GLY A 32 1.25 12.94 -2.75
C GLY A 32 1.75 14.21 -2.13
N ASP A 33 0.87 15.18 -2.05
CA ASP A 33 1.13 16.41 -1.31
C ASP A 33 0.29 16.43 -0.03
N ALA A 34 0.07 17.59 0.53
CA ALA A 34 -0.52 17.70 1.87
C ALA A 34 -1.92 17.10 1.95
N ASP A 35 -2.66 17.12 0.86
CA ASP A 35 -4.09 16.80 0.90
C ASP A 35 -4.46 15.50 0.21
N GLU A 36 -3.60 14.96 -0.64
CA GLU A 36 -3.91 13.75 -1.40
C GLU A 36 -2.74 12.80 -1.44
N LEU A 37 -3.07 11.52 -1.31
CA LEU A 37 -2.12 10.44 -1.54
C LEU A 37 -2.57 9.63 -2.75
N PHE A 38 -1.63 9.21 -3.56
CA PHE A 38 -1.92 8.35 -4.69
C PHE A 38 -0.81 7.32 -4.87
N VAL A 39 -1.17 6.24 -5.54
CA VAL A 39 -0.26 5.12 -5.78
C VAL A 39 0.39 5.29 -7.14
N SER A 40 1.69 5.03 -7.20
CA SER A 40 2.45 5.09 -8.44
C SER A 40 3.46 3.95 -8.49
N ASP A 41 4.08 3.78 -9.64
CA ASP A 41 5.17 2.81 -9.84
C ASP A 41 4.78 1.40 -9.38
N VAL A 42 3.57 0.97 -9.74
CA VAL A 42 3.07 -0.33 -9.33
C VAL A 42 3.76 -1.42 -10.15
N GLY A 43 4.47 -2.30 -9.45
CA GLY A 43 5.12 -3.46 -10.06
C GLY A 43 4.20 -4.65 -10.07
N ILE A 44 3.78 -5.08 -11.25
CA ILE A 44 2.83 -6.17 -11.41
C ILE A 44 3.39 -7.14 -12.47
N ALA A 45 3.08 -8.42 -12.31
CA ALA A 45 3.49 -9.44 -13.27
C ALA A 45 2.99 -9.08 -14.68
N PRO A 46 3.83 -9.29 -15.73
CA PRO A 46 3.54 -8.72 -17.05
C PRO A 46 2.44 -9.38 -17.85
N ARG A 47 1.88 -10.47 -17.36
CA ARG A 47 0.88 -11.24 -18.13
C ARG A 47 -0.54 -11.14 -17.59
N LEU A 48 -0.81 -10.09 -16.85
CA LEU A 48 -2.16 -9.90 -16.32
C LEU A 48 -3.04 -9.18 -17.33
N SER A 49 -4.33 -9.50 -17.29
CA SER A 49 -5.32 -8.78 -18.09
C SER A 49 -5.55 -7.39 -17.50
N PRO A 50 -6.09 -6.44 -18.28
CA PRO A 50 -6.45 -5.14 -17.75
C PRO A 50 -7.41 -5.20 -16.56
N GLU A 51 -8.30 -6.19 -16.55
CA GLU A 51 -9.22 -6.38 -15.42
C GLU A 51 -8.49 -6.75 -14.15
N GLN A 52 -7.51 -7.64 -14.26
CA GLN A 52 -6.69 -8.03 -13.11
C GLN A 52 -5.84 -6.86 -12.60
N TYR A 53 -5.30 -6.06 -13.50
CA TYR A 53 -4.60 -4.83 -13.12
C TYR A 53 -5.51 -3.90 -12.30
N GLY A 54 -6.74 -3.71 -12.79
CA GLY A 54 -7.71 -2.87 -12.10
C GLY A 54 -8.05 -3.38 -10.71
N GLU A 55 -8.19 -4.70 -10.56
CA GLU A 55 -8.48 -5.30 -9.27
C GLU A 55 -7.34 -5.07 -8.28
N ILE A 56 -6.10 -5.21 -8.74
CA ILE A 56 -4.93 -5.01 -7.87
C ILE A 56 -4.84 -3.54 -7.46
N TYR A 57 -5.02 -2.61 -8.38
CA TYR A 57 -5.04 -1.19 -8.05
C TYR A 57 -6.12 -0.86 -7.05
N GLN A 58 -7.30 -1.45 -7.23
CA GLN A 58 -8.41 -1.23 -6.31
C GLN A 58 -8.09 -1.78 -4.91
N ASP A 59 -7.48 -2.96 -4.84
CA ASP A 59 -7.06 -3.53 -3.56
C ASP A 59 -6.07 -2.65 -2.83
N ILE A 60 -5.08 -2.11 -3.57
CA ILE A 60 -4.11 -1.18 -2.98
C ILE A 60 -4.83 0.06 -2.44
N ALA A 61 -5.69 0.65 -3.26
CA ALA A 61 -6.41 1.87 -2.88
C ALA A 61 -7.30 1.64 -1.66
N LEU A 62 -8.01 0.53 -1.63
CA LEU A 62 -8.88 0.20 -0.50
C LEU A 62 -8.08 -0.03 0.77
N THR A 63 -6.96 -0.75 0.67
CA THR A 63 -6.10 -1.01 1.83
C THR A 63 -5.58 0.30 2.41
N LEU A 64 -5.11 1.20 1.56
CA LEU A 64 -4.59 2.49 2.02
C LEU A 64 -5.70 3.37 2.59
N SER A 65 -6.89 3.35 1.97
CA SER A 65 -8.02 4.12 2.45
C SER A 65 -8.46 3.65 3.85
N GLU A 66 -8.52 2.35 4.05
CA GLU A 66 -8.88 1.80 5.36
C GLU A 66 -7.83 2.17 6.42
N LEU A 67 -6.56 2.10 6.07
CA LEU A 67 -5.50 2.51 6.98
C LEU A 67 -5.66 3.98 7.39
N LEU A 68 -5.91 4.84 6.41
CA LEU A 68 -6.04 6.28 6.68
C LEU A 68 -7.29 6.62 7.46
N GLU A 69 -8.37 5.85 7.28
CA GLU A 69 -9.57 6.05 8.09
C GLU A 69 -9.34 5.68 9.55
N GLU A 70 -8.67 4.56 9.79
CA GLU A 70 -8.38 4.12 11.16
C GLU A 70 -7.27 4.93 11.81
N ARG A 71 -6.26 5.29 11.02
CA ARG A 71 -5.07 6.00 11.51
C ARG A 71 -4.69 7.11 10.53
N PRO A 72 -5.30 8.28 10.63
CA PRO A 72 -4.98 9.39 9.71
C PRO A 72 -3.49 9.75 9.69
N GLU A 73 -2.81 9.56 10.81
CA GLU A 73 -1.37 9.83 10.92
C GLU A 73 -0.53 8.90 10.04
N ALA A 74 -1.10 7.80 9.58
CA ALA A 74 -0.38 6.89 8.67
C ALA A 74 -0.02 7.55 7.35
N GLY A 75 -0.76 8.59 6.94
CA GLY A 75 -0.43 9.33 5.72
C GLY A 75 0.98 9.89 5.72
N GLU A 76 1.45 10.36 6.88
CA GLU A 76 2.81 10.84 7.01
C GLU A 76 3.85 9.73 6.82
N LEU A 77 3.53 8.53 7.29
CA LEU A 77 4.42 7.39 7.15
C LEU A 77 4.43 6.83 5.74
N LEU A 78 3.32 6.93 5.04
CA LEU A 78 3.18 6.36 3.70
C LEU A 78 3.76 7.25 2.62
N ARG A 79 3.65 8.56 2.81
CA ARG A 79 4.01 9.53 1.76
C ARG A 79 5.47 9.43 1.38
N GLY A 80 5.73 9.33 0.09
CA GLY A 80 7.09 9.30 -0.43
C GLY A 80 7.81 7.99 -0.25
N ARG A 81 7.12 6.94 0.20
CA ARG A 81 7.74 5.64 0.43
C ARG A 81 7.41 4.65 -0.68
N THR A 82 8.35 3.76 -0.91
CA THR A 82 8.18 2.64 -1.81
C THR A 82 8.10 1.36 -0.98
N PHE A 83 7.10 0.55 -1.26
CA PHE A 83 6.89 -0.71 -0.57
C PHE A 83 7.10 -1.85 -1.56
N ALA A 84 7.78 -2.88 -1.12
CA ALA A 84 8.08 -4.03 -1.96
C ALA A 84 7.84 -5.30 -1.19
N ARG A 85 7.48 -6.35 -1.92
CA ARG A 85 7.30 -7.67 -1.33
C ARG A 85 8.62 -8.13 -0.73
N THR A 86 8.55 -8.58 0.53
CA THR A 86 9.72 -9.15 1.19
C THR A 86 9.90 -10.59 0.72
N LEU A 87 11.09 -10.89 0.22
CA LEU A 87 11.45 -12.24 -0.20
C LEU A 87 12.15 -12.94 0.94
N HIS A 88 11.65 -14.10 1.26
CA HIS A 88 12.26 -14.95 2.28
C HIS A 88 12.62 -16.31 1.70
#